data_00f1f38aab396bfd72c539200186ce29
#
_entry.id   00f1f38aab396bfd72c539200186ce29
#
_cell.length_a   1.000
_cell.length_b   1.000
_cell.length_c   1.000
_cell.angle_alpha   90.00
_cell.angle_beta   90.00
_cell.angle_gamma   90.00
#
_symmetry.space_group_name_H-M   'P 1'
#
loop_
_entity.id
_entity.type
_entity.pdbx_description
1 polymer ?
#
loop_
_entity_poly.entity_id
_entity_poly.type
_entity_poly.pdbx_seq_one_letter_code
_entity_poly.pdbx_strand_id
1 'polypeptide(L)'
;MTPTERPGHLCPELLAFYGDDEGRTASGYTLEQILDWPDEDFEVQHDFVQWLFATDEPSMFNPDAPVLDAATITRFRADPLLRHRLRLSFDRWLGFCGVGRTGDGLAFDNPNPRVWDRQNHNWLRITRVLRSLNLLGLPDEAQAFFALLNTVRARIDPTTWRYWERAAHPET
;
A
#
# COMPACT_ATOMS: atom_id res chain seq x y z
N MET A 1 11.70 -30.97 9.82
CA MET A 1 12.22 -30.40 8.56
C MET A 1 12.24 -28.89 8.71
N THR A 2 13.41 -28.32 8.85
CA THR A 2 13.62 -26.87 8.81
C THR A 2 13.18 -26.37 7.43
N PRO A 3 12.42 -25.26 7.33
CA PRO A 3 12.13 -24.64 6.04
C PRO A 3 13.50 -24.26 5.45
N THR A 4 13.82 -24.80 4.31
CA THR A 4 14.98 -24.37 3.52
C THR A 4 14.72 -22.92 3.14
N GLU A 5 15.44 -22.00 3.76
CA GLU A 5 15.53 -20.62 3.30
C GLU A 5 15.98 -20.68 1.83
N ARG A 6 15.07 -20.44 0.93
CA ARG A 6 15.45 -20.22 -0.47
C ARG A 6 16.33 -18.98 -0.49
N PRO A 7 17.50 -19.01 -1.15
CA PRO A 7 18.30 -17.80 -1.29
C PRO A 7 17.41 -16.73 -1.92
N GLY A 8 17.40 -15.54 -1.30
CA GLY A 8 16.48 -14.45 -1.62
C GLY A 8 16.42 -14.17 -3.11
N HIS A 9 15.34 -14.62 -3.73
CA HIS A 9 15.02 -14.22 -5.08
C HIS A 9 14.37 -12.85 -5.01
N LEU A 10 15.02 -11.85 -5.61
CA LEU A 10 14.38 -10.57 -5.87
C LEU A 10 13.03 -10.81 -6.54
N CYS A 11 12.02 -10.02 -6.19
CA CYS A 11 10.77 -9.99 -6.92
C CYS A 11 10.94 -9.07 -8.16
N PRO A 12 11.44 -9.60 -9.29
CA PRO A 12 11.82 -8.77 -10.45
C PRO A 12 10.61 -8.08 -11.06
N GLU A 13 9.43 -8.68 -10.99
CA GLU A 13 8.20 -8.12 -11.53
C GLU A 13 7.81 -6.83 -10.81
N LEU A 14 7.93 -6.80 -9.48
CA LEU A 14 7.65 -5.61 -8.69
C LEU A 14 8.67 -4.51 -8.92
N LEU A 15 9.96 -4.88 -8.98
CA LEU A 15 11.04 -3.93 -9.26
C LEU A 15 10.91 -3.32 -10.66
N ALA A 16 10.50 -4.10 -11.66
CA ALA A 16 10.20 -3.61 -12.99
C ALA A 16 8.97 -2.70 -13.00
N PHE A 17 7.90 -3.10 -12.32
CA PHE A 17 6.67 -2.32 -12.21
C PHE A 17 6.91 -0.92 -11.62
N TYR A 18 7.75 -0.82 -10.60
CA TYR A 18 8.08 0.45 -9.96
C TYR A 18 9.27 1.18 -10.59
N GLY A 19 10.18 0.49 -11.23
CA GLY A 19 11.44 1.04 -11.74
C GLY A 19 11.51 1.23 -13.25
N ASP A 20 10.61 0.60 -13.99
CA ASP A 20 10.61 0.56 -15.45
C ASP A 20 9.25 0.98 -15.99
N ASP A 21 9.24 1.89 -16.97
CA ASP A 21 8.00 2.38 -17.58
C ASP A 21 7.24 1.30 -18.36
N GLU A 22 7.88 0.17 -18.66
CA GLU A 22 7.27 -0.98 -19.33
C GLU A 22 6.86 -2.11 -18.36
N GLY A 23 7.23 -2.02 -17.07
CA GLY A 23 6.83 -2.99 -16.06
C GLY A 23 5.31 -2.99 -15.86
N ARG A 24 4.72 -4.20 -15.76
CA ARG A 24 3.26 -4.38 -15.72
C ARG A 24 2.86 -5.31 -14.60
N THR A 25 1.63 -5.09 -14.09
CA THR A 25 0.95 -6.07 -13.22
C THR A 25 0.66 -7.36 -14.00
N ALA A 26 0.27 -8.42 -13.28
CA ALA A 26 -0.19 -9.67 -13.91
C ALA A 26 -1.37 -9.47 -14.87
N SER A 27 -2.21 -8.46 -14.61
CA SER A 27 -3.33 -8.07 -15.48
C SER A 27 -2.93 -7.16 -16.64
N GLY A 28 -1.65 -6.79 -16.76
CA GLY A 28 -1.09 -6.08 -17.92
C GLY A 28 -1.09 -4.55 -17.81
N TYR A 29 -1.27 -3.97 -16.63
CA TYR A 29 -1.28 -2.52 -16.41
C TYR A 29 0.07 -2.00 -15.92
N THR A 30 0.53 -0.88 -16.46
CA THR A 30 1.67 -0.13 -15.93
C THR A 30 1.29 0.68 -14.69
N LEU A 31 2.30 1.10 -13.93
CA LEU A 31 2.08 2.01 -12.79
C LEU A 31 1.36 3.28 -13.22
N GLU A 32 1.81 3.91 -14.29
CA GLU A 32 1.24 5.16 -14.81
C GLU A 32 -0.24 4.99 -15.19
N GLN A 33 -0.59 3.89 -15.85
CA GLN A 33 -1.98 3.58 -16.19
C GLN A 33 -2.86 3.49 -14.95
N ILE A 34 -2.39 2.81 -13.90
CA ILE A 34 -3.15 2.68 -12.65
C ILE A 34 -3.28 4.02 -11.93
N LEU A 35 -2.22 4.82 -11.89
CA LEU A 35 -2.26 6.14 -11.24
C LEU A 35 -3.24 7.10 -11.94
N ASP A 36 -3.47 6.92 -13.24
CA ASP A 36 -4.41 7.72 -14.04
C ASP A 36 -5.86 7.22 -13.98
N TRP A 37 -6.12 6.08 -13.35
CA TRP A 37 -7.49 5.56 -13.23
C TRP A 37 -8.40 6.51 -12.46
N PRO A 38 -9.69 6.63 -12.86
CA PRO A 38 -10.69 7.30 -12.03
C PRO A 38 -10.94 6.51 -10.73
N ASP A 39 -11.50 7.18 -9.74
CA ASP A 39 -11.81 6.57 -8.44
C ASP A 39 -12.71 5.34 -8.53
N GLU A 40 -13.57 5.29 -9.54
CA GLU A 40 -14.45 4.15 -9.77
C GLU A 40 -13.67 2.88 -10.10
N ASP A 41 -12.64 2.98 -10.91
CA ASP A 41 -11.75 1.83 -11.20
C ASP A 41 -10.97 1.41 -9.96
N PHE A 42 -10.52 2.35 -9.14
CA PHE A 42 -9.92 2.05 -7.83
C PHE A 42 -10.86 1.28 -6.91
N GLU A 43 -12.16 1.57 -6.96
CA GLU A 43 -13.16 0.88 -6.16
C GLU A 43 -13.43 -0.54 -6.65
N VAL A 44 -13.61 -0.73 -7.96
CA VAL A 44 -14.09 -2.00 -8.52
C VAL A 44 -12.99 -3.00 -8.86
N GLN A 45 -11.77 -2.54 -9.15
CA GLN A 45 -10.65 -3.42 -9.41
C GLN A 45 -10.07 -3.97 -8.09
N HIS A 46 -9.67 -5.24 -8.06
CA HIS A 46 -9.23 -5.88 -6.81
C HIS A 46 -7.77 -6.34 -6.82
N ASP A 47 -7.14 -6.48 -7.96
CA ASP A 47 -5.84 -7.10 -8.13
C ASP A 47 -4.66 -6.10 -8.19
N PHE A 48 -4.92 -4.81 -8.37
CA PHE A 48 -3.87 -3.79 -8.49
C PHE A 48 -3.27 -3.34 -7.14
N VAL A 49 -4.05 -3.41 -6.06
CA VAL A 49 -3.64 -2.90 -4.74
C VAL A 49 -2.42 -3.67 -4.22
N GLN A 50 -2.34 -4.96 -4.50
CA GLN A 50 -1.22 -5.80 -4.12
C GLN A 50 0.08 -5.44 -4.88
N TRP A 51 -0.03 -4.79 -6.03
CA TRP A 51 1.10 -4.26 -6.78
C TRP A 51 1.51 -2.88 -6.32
N LEU A 52 0.55 -1.98 -6.10
CA LEU A 52 0.84 -0.65 -5.54
C LEU A 52 1.42 -0.74 -4.14
N PHE A 53 0.88 -1.63 -3.31
CA PHE A 53 1.24 -1.77 -1.91
C PHE A 53 1.55 -3.24 -1.59
N ALA A 54 2.64 -3.73 -2.17
CA ALA A 54 3.12 -5.08 -1.94
C ALA A 54 3.56 -5.27 -0.47
N THR A 55 3.38 -6.48 0.04
CA THR A 55 3.78 -6.88 1.38
C THR A 55 4.55 -8.19 1.36
N ASP A 56 5.09 -8.56 2.50
CA ASP A 56 5.83 -9.81 2.72
C ASP A 56 4.92 -11.02 3.01
N GLU A 57 3.60 -10.84 2.91
CA GLU A 57 2.62 -11.90 3.08
C GLU A 57 1.89 -12.18 1.76
N PRO A 58 1.67 -13.46 1.40
CA PRO A 58 0.90 -13.81 0.22
C PRO A 58 -0.55 -13.35 0.36
N SER A 59 -1.14 -12.93 -0.76
CA SER A 59 -2.57 -12.59 -0.80
C SER A 59 -3.42 -13.85 -0.93
N MET A 60 -4.41 -14.01 -0.06
CA MET A 60 -5.38 -15.10 -0.17
C MET A 60 -6.33 -14.92 -1.37
N PHE A 61 -6.49 -13.70 -1.86
CA PHE A 61 -7.44 -13.35 -2.92
C PHE A 61 -6.79 -13.18 -4.29
N ASN A 62 -5.47 -13.02 -4.33
CA ASN A 62 -4.72 -12.81 -5.57
C ASN A 62 -3.40 -13.60 -5.50
N PRO A 63 -3.40 -14.88 -5.97
CA PRO A 63 -2.20 -15.73 -5.90
C PRO A 63 -1.06 -15.22 -6.80
N ASP A 64 -1.35 -14.39 -7.80
CA ASP A 64 -0.36 -13.81 -8.72
C ASP A 64 0.24 -12.49 -8.20
N ALA A 65 -0.17 -12.07 -7.00
CA ALA A 65 0.36 -10.86 -6.36
C ALA A 65 1.83 -11.04 -5.99
N PRO A 66 2.67 -9.99 -6.15
CA PRO A 66 4.05 -10.03 -5.71
C PRO A 66 4.13 -10.17 -4.18
N VAL A 67 5.08 -11.00 -3.73
CA VAL A 67 5.38 -11.16 -2.30
C VAL A 67 6.82 -10.69 -2.07
N LEU A 68 6.98 -9.74 -1.15
CA LEU A 68 8.28 -9.15 -0.84
C LEU A 68 9.15 -10.15 -0.07
N ASP A 69 10.36 -10.37 -0.56
CA ASP A 69 11.44 -10.97 0.21
C ASP A 69 12.38 -9.91 0.79
N ALA A 70 13.28 -10.32 1.68
CA ALA A 70 14.22 -9.41 2.34
C ALA A 70 15.12 -8.68 1.34
N ALA A 71 15.54 -9.32 0.26
CA ALA A 71 16.40 -8.73 -0.76
C ALA A 71 15.66 -7.65 -1.55
N THR A 72 14.41 -7.88 -1.93
CA THR A 72 13.56 -6.90 -2.60
C THR A 72 13.30 -5.69 -1.70
N ILE A 73 12.98 -5.91 -0.44
CA ILE A 73 12.79 -4.82 0.55
C ILE A 73 14.06 -3.97 0.66
N THR A 74 15.22 -4.60 0.82
CA THR A 74 16.50 -3.89 0.91
C THR A 74 16.77 -3.07 -0.34
N ARG A 75 16.58 -3.64 -1.51
CA ARG A 75 16.76 -2.97 -2.80
C ARG A 75 15.83 -1.79 -2.95
N PHE A 76 14.55 -1.97 -2.61
CA PHE A 76 13.53 -0.92 -2.72
C PHE A 76 13.84 0.26 -1.78
N ARG A 77 14.19 -0.05 -0.53
CA ARG A 77 14.53 0.98 0.47
C ARG A 77 15.77 1.79 0.10
N ALA A 78 16.72 1.18 -0.58
CA ALA A 78 17.96 1.84 -1.00
C ALA A 78 17.79 2.76 -2.21
N ASP A 79 16.75 2.56 -3.02
CA ASP A 79 16.56 3.27 -4.29
C ASP A 79 15.60 4.46 -4.14
N PRO A 80 16.11 5.70 -4.27
CA PRO A 80 15.27 6.90 -4.15
C PRO A 80 14.16 6.99 -5.21
N LEU A 81 14.38 6.46 -6.42
CA LEU A 81 13.37 6.45 -7.49
C LEU A 81 12.20 5.55 -7.12
N LEU A 82 12.47 4.36 -6.60
CA LEU A 82 11.43 3.42 -6.18
C LEU A 82 10.58 4.01 -5.03
N ARG A 83 11.23 4.62 -4.04
CA ARG A 83 10.52 5.30 -2.94
C ARG A 83 9.71 6.51 -3.41
N HIS A 84 10.23 7.27 -4.36
CA HIS A 84 9.49 8.38 -4.96
C HIS A 84 8.22 7.89 -5.66
N ARG A 85 8.32 6.84 -6.47
CA ARG A 85 7.18 6.25 -7.18
C ARG A 85 6.17 5.61 -6.23
N LEU A 86 6.62 5.00 -5.14
CA LEU A 86 5.73 4.53 -4.07
C LEU A 86 4.96 5.69 -3.41
N ARG A 87 5.61 6.84 -3.23
CA ARG A 87 4.95 8.04 -2.72
C ARG A 87 3.88 8.54 -3.68
N LEU A 88 4.09 8.46 -5.00
CA LEU A 88 3.04 8.78 -5.98
C LEU A 88 1.85 7.83 -5.87
N SER A 89 2.10 6.54 -5.67
CA SER A 89 1.03 5.55 -5.40
C SER A 89 0.26 5.90 -4.12
N PHE A 90 0.97 6.29 -3.08
CA PHE A 90 0.36 6.71 -1.83
C PHE A 90 -0.46 8.01 -2.00
N ASP A 91 0.04 8.99 -2.73
CA ASP A 91 -0.70 10.22 -3.04
C ASP A 91 -1.98 9.91 -3.82
N ARG A 92 -1.93 8.98 -4.76
CA ARG A 92 -3.12 8.53 -5.48
C ARG A 92 -4.13 7.84 -4.55
N TRP A 93 -3.65 7.02 -3.62
CA TRP A 93 -4.49 6.39 -2.59
C TRP A 93 -5.15 7.43 -1.68
N LEU A 94 -4.40 8.44 -1.23
CA LEU A 94 -4.93 9.54 -0.42
C LEU A 94 -6.03 10.30 -1.18
N GLY A 95 -5.81 10.58 -2.47
CA GLY A 95 -6.82 11.21 -3.33
C GLY A 95 -8.11 10.39 -3.41
N PHE A 96 -8.00 9.08 -3.57
CA PHE A 96 -9.13 8.16 -3.54
C PHE A 96 -9.87 8.18 -2.19
N CYS A 97 -9.15 8.27 -1.08
CA CYS A 97 -9.72 8.40 0.26
C CYS A 97 -10.34 9.77 0.55
N GLY A 98 -10.09 10.77 -0.28
CA GLY A 98 -10.50 12.16 -0.05
C GLY A 98 -9.68 12.85 1.02
N VAL A 99 -8.37 12.58 1.01
CA VAL A 99 -7.37 13.11 1.95
C VAL A 99 -6.39 14.00 1.21
N GLY A 100 -6.13 15.16 1.76
CA GLY A 100 -5.13 16.11 1.26
C GLY A 100 -3.90 16.22 2.17
N ARG A 101 -2.79 16.70 1.61
CA ARG A 101 -1.59 17.05 2.36
C ARG A 101 -1.73 18.46 2.92
N THR A 102 -1.32 18.61 4.18
CA THR A 102 -1.22 19.91 4.86
C THR A 102 0.24 20.22 5.16
N GLY A 103 0.54 21.42 5.66
CA GLY A 103 1.90 21.77 6.08
C GLY A 103 2.50 20.82 7.12
N ASP A 104 1.64 20.25 7.99
CA ASP A 104 2.04 19.45 9.15
C ASP A 104 1.70 17.96 9.01
N GLY A 105 1.08 17.53 7.91
CA GLY A 105 0.68 16.14 7.75
C GLY A 105 -0.45 15.94 6.75
N LEU A 106 -1.48 15.21 7.17
CA LEU A 106 -2.64 14.85 6.36
C LEU A 106 -3.93 15.30 7.02
N ALA A 107 -4.91 15.70 6.21
CA ALA A 107 -6.25 16.04 6.67
C ALA A 107 -7.31 15.56 5.67
N PHE A 108 -8.51 15.24 6.15
CA PHE A 108 -9.64 15.03 5.27
C PHE A 108 -9.99 16.34 4.56
N ASP A 109 -10.06 16.27 3.23
CA ASP A 109 -10.46 17.39 2.37
C ASP A 109 -11.89 17.14 1.85
N ASN A 110 -12.09 16.04 1.16
CA ASN A 110 -13.39 15.60 0.68
C ASN A 110 -13.54 14.10 0.88
N PRO A 111 -13.86 13.63 2.12
CA PRO A 111 -13.88 12.21 2.44
C PRO A 111 -14.75 11.41 1.48
N ASN A 112 -14.17 10.36 0.90
CA ASN A 112 -14.89 9.48 -0.02
C ASN A 112 -15.86 8.58 0.76
N PRO A 113 -17.19 8.68 0.54
CA PRO A 113 -18.18 7.87 1.24
C PRO A 113 -17.97 6.36 1.04
N ARG A 114 -17.47 5.95 -0.11
CA ARG A 114 -17.16 4.53 -0.41
C ARG A 114 -16.13 3.94 0.55
N VAL A 115 -15.24 4.77 1.08
CA VAL A 115 -14.22 4.35 2.05
C VAL A 115 -14.71 4.49 3.48
N TRP A 116 -15.41 5.59 3.83
CA TRP A 116 -15.57 6.01 5.21
C TRP A 116 -16.97 5.84 5.81
N ASP A 117 -18.01 5.62 5.00
CA ASP A 117 -19.37 5.58 5.53
C ASP A 117 -19.65 4.35 6.41
N ARG A 118 -19.03 3.21 6.10
CA ARG A 118 -19.16 1.96 6.85
C ARG A 118 -18.00 1.02 6.57
N GLN A 119 -17.86 -0.02 7.38
CA GLN A 119 -16.89 -1.09 7.15
C GLN A 119 -17.05 -1.70 5.74
N ASN A 120 -15.94 -1.81 5.02
CA ASN A 120 -15.88 -2.30 3.65
C ASN A 120 -14.47 -2.81 3.31
N HIS A 121 -14.30 -3.34 2.08
CA HIS A 121 -13.02 -3.87 1.62
C HIS A 121 -11.86 -2.85 1.61
N ASN A 122 -12.15 -1.57 1.53
CA ASN A 122 -11.10 -0.53 1.58
C ASN A 122 -10.39 -0.49 2.94
N TRP A 123 -11.04 -0.93 4.00
CA TRP A 123 -10.39 -1.00 5.32
C TRP A 123 -9.31 -2.08 5.38
N LEU A 124 -9.46 -3.18 4.62
CA LEU A 124 -8.38 -4.17 4.42
C LEU A 124 -7.24 -3.58 3.58
N ARG A 125 -7.58 -2.78 2.57
CA ARG A 125 -6.57 -2.06 1.77
C ARG A 125 -5.75 -1.09 2.61
N ILE A 126 -6.36 -0.39 3.57
CA ILE A 126 -5.66 0.50 4.51
C ILE A 126 -4.59 -0.27 5.30
N THR A 127 -4.90 -1.44 5.81
CA THR A 127 -3.91 -2.30 6.49
C THR A 127 -2.70 -2.56 5.59
N ARG A 128 -2.96 -2.91 4.34
CA ARG A 128 -1.92 -3.19 3.35
C ARG A 128 -1.07 -1.95 3.03
N VAL A 129 -1.70 -0.80 2.86
CA VAL A 129 -1.02 0.47 2.60
C VAL A 129 -0.05 0.81 3.73
N LEU A 130 -0.51 0.77 4.98
CA LEU A 130 0.33 1.04 6.16
C LEU A 130 1.53 0.09 6.23
N ARG A 131 1.30 -1.21 6.06
CA ARG A 131 2.36 -2.21 6.11
C ARG A 131 3.38 -2.02 4.98
N SER A 132 2.92 -1.82 3.76
CA SER A 132 3.78 -1.62 2.59
C SER A 132 4.67 -0.38 2.72
N LEU A 133 4.10 0.75 3.18
CA LEU A 133 4.88 1.97 3.41
C LEU A 133 6.01 1.74 4.41
N ASN A 134 5.75 1.04 5.50
CA ASN A 134 6.78 0.70 6.49
C ASN A 134 7.84 -0.25 5.93
N LEU A 135 7.44 -1.30 5.21
CA LEU A 135 8.37 -2.27 4.63
C LEU A 135 9.27 -1.64 3.57
N LEU A 136 8.73 -0.76 2.74
CA LEU A 136 9.41 -0.25 1.55
C LEU A 136 10.10 1.12 1.75
N GLY A 137 10.20 1.58 3.00
CA GLY A 137 11.06 2.71 3.36
C GLY A 137 10.39 4.08 3.39
N LEU A 138 9.07 4.13 3.58
CA LEU A 138 8.31 5.36 3.82
C LEU A 138 7.59 5.33 5.19
N PRO A 139 8.32 5.09 6.31
CA PRO A 139 7.70 5.00 7.63
C PRO A 139 7.04 6.30 8.08
N ASP A 140 7.58 7.45 7.71
CA ASP A 140 7.01 8.75 8.07
C ASP A 140 5.63 8.95 7.42
N GLU A 141 5.44 8.48 6.18
CA GLU A 141 4.15 8.50 5.49
C GLU A 141 3.14 7.56 6.18
N ALA A 142 3.59 6.39 6.61
CA ALA A 142 2.76 5.46 7.37
C ALA A 142 2.31 6.09 8.70
N GLN A 143 3.18 6.79 9.42
CA GLN A 143 2.85 7.48 10.67
C GLN A 143 1.89 8.65 10.44
N ALA A 144 2.09 9.45 9.41
CA ALA A 144 1.18 10.53 9.06
C ALA A 144 -0.23 10.00 8.73
N PHE A 145 -0.29 8.90 7.98
CA PHE A 145 -1.58 8.27 7.66
C PHE A 145 -2.25 7.66 8.89
N PHE A 146 -1.50 6.99 9.76
CA PHE A 146 -2.04 6.45 11.01
C PHE A 146 -2.54 7.56 11.95
N ALA A 147 -1.85 8.68 12.03
CA ALA A 147 -2.30 9.85 12.80
C ALA A 147 -3.66 10.37 12.29
N LEU A 148 -3.84 10.43 10.96
CA LEU A 148 -5.14 10.77 10.37
C LEU A 148 -6.22 9.75 10.73
N LEU A 149 -5.92 8.45 10.61
CA LEU A 149 -6.86 7.38 10.96
C LEU A 149 -7.30 7.45 12.42
N ASN A 150 -6.41 7.87 13.32
CA ASN A 150 -6.74 8.04 14.73
C ASN A 150 -7.85 9.10 14.97
N THR A 151 -8.00 10.06 14.07
CA THR A 151 -9.08 11.07 14.17
C THR A 151 -10.48 10.48 13.97
N VAL A 152 -10.58 9.34 13.29
CA VAL A 152 -11.84 8.63 13.03
C VAL A 152 -11.98 7.32 13.82
N ARG A 153 -11.05 7.05 14.75
CA ARG A 153 -10.98 5.81 15.53
C ARG A 153 -12.31 5.39 16.15
N ALA A 154 -13.08 6.34 16.67
CA ALA A 154 -14.35 6.06 17.31
C ALA A 154 -15.39 5.40 16.39
N ARG A 155 -15.21 5.50 15.07
CA ARG A 155 -16.08 4.93 14.04
C ARG A 155 -15.61 3.57 13.54
N ILE A 156 -14.42 3.14 13.96
CA ILE A 156 -13.77 1.92 13.46
C ILE A 156 -13.94 0.81 14.49
N ASP A 157 -14.33 -0.37 14.05
CA ASP A 157 -14.46 -1.51 14.94
C ASP A 157 -13.10 -1.93 15.55
N PRO A 158 -13.10 -2.48 16.77
CA PRO A 158 -11.85 -2.79 17.47
C PRO A 158 -10.96 -3.80 16.76
N THR A 159 -11.52 -4.70 15.98
CA THR A 159 -10.75 -5.71 15.23
C THR A 159 -9.97 -5.07 14.07
N THR A 160 -10.64 -4.28 13.26
CA THR A 160 -10.01 -3.50 12.18
C THR A 160 -8.94 -2.56 12.73
N TRP A 161 -9.25 -1.86 13.83
CA TRP A 161 -8.29 -0.94 14.46
C TRP A 161 -6.99 -1.64 14.86
N ARG A 162 -7.07 -2.83 15.44
CA ARG A 162 -5.87 -3.63 15.80
C ARG A 162 -5.01 -4.00 14.60
N TYR A 163 -5.62 -4.29 13.44
CA TYR A 163 -4.85 -4.54 12.21
C TYR A 163 -4.14 -3.28 11.74
N TRP A 164 -4.80 -2.14 11.77
CA TRP A 164 -4.18 -0.87 11.38
C TRP A 164 -3.05 -0.48 12.32
N GLU A 165 -3.24 -0.63 13.62
CA GLU A 165 -2.23 -0.34 14.63
C GLU A 165 -0.97 -1.21 14.46
N ARG A 166 -1.14 -2.51 14.25
CA ARG A 166 0.00 -3.41 13.95
C ARG A 166 0.71 -3.05 12.66
N ALA A 167 -0.03 -2.72 11.60
CA ALA A 167 0.54 -2.36 10.32
C ALA A 167 1.30 -1.03 10.38
N ALA A 168 0.81 -0.08 11.19
CA ALA A 168 1.46 1.21 11.41
C ALA A 168 2.70 1.11 12.31
N HIS A 169 2.73 0.15 13.23
CA HIS A 169 3.81 -0.04 14.20
C HIS A 169 4.33 -1.48 14.13
N PRO A 170 5.07 -1.84 13.05
CA PRO A 170 5.66 -3.16 12.97
C PRO A 170 6.63 -3.36 14.15
N GLU A 171 6.52 -4.50 14.82
CA GLU A 171 7.45 -4.86 15.88
C GLU A 171 8.87 -4.89 15.31
N THR A 172 9.79 -4.21 15.99
CA THR A 172 11.24 -4.20 15.71
C THR A 172 11.88 -5.52 16.07
#